data_e4122eacb16a7bdd901ea67ab03ac740
#
_entry.id   e4122eacb16a7bdd901ea67ab03ac740
#
_cell.length_a   1.000
_cell.length_b   1.000
_cell.length_c   1.000
_cell.angle_alpha   90.00
_cell.angle_beta   90.00
_cell.angle_gamma   90.00
#
_symmetry.space_group_name_H-M   'P 1'
#
loop_
_entity.id
_entity.type
_entity.pdbx_description
1 polymer ?
#
loop_
_entity_poly.entity_id
_entity_poly.type
_entity_poly.pdbx_seq_one_letter_code
_entity_poly.pdbx_strand_id
1 'polypeptide(L)'
;MLHLVEPVFKALADPTRRALLDELFRQDGQMLGALAGRFAMTRVGVAKHLRLLEDAGLVTAQRRGREKLHYLNPVPIRQVHDRWVSKYTEAWAAGLVDLKRDLEASMEKVFEIYIRTSAERLWQAITDPEVRARYQFGARVESDWTPGSSYRVTHDGTPAPLIEGENLEIDPPHRLVQSYHAVWDEEVAAEGTSRVTWEIEPVGDSCRLTVTHDQLPADADEHLYGGWPMILSGLKTWLETGQELTTPGSLAYGGAA
;
A
#
# COMPACT_ATOMS: atom_id res chain seq x y z
N MET A 1 -22.89 19.60 -28.53
CA MET A 1 -22.68 19.47 -27.06
C MET A 1 -21.43 20.17 -26.53
N LEU A 2 -20.44 20.54 -27.33
CA LEU A 2 -19.23 21.29 -26.92
C LEU A 2 -19.53 22.78 -26.57
N HIS A 3 -20.59 23.37 -27.06
CA HIS A 3 -20.90 24.81 -26.91
C HIS A 3 -21.42 25.24 -25.51
N LEU A 4 -21.87 24.30 -24.67
CA LEU A 4 -22.44 24.64 -23.35
C LEU A 4 -21.40 24.80 -22.22
N VAL A 5 -20.22 24.24 -22.37
CA VAL A 5 -19.18 24.19 -21.31
C VAL A 5 -18.28 25.44 -21.35
N GLU A 6 -18.00 25.96 -22.55
CA GLU A 6 -17.12 27.12 -22.74
C GLU A 6 -17.61 28.41 -22.02
N PRO A 7 -18.92 28.76 -22.10
CA PRO A 7 -19.45 29.88 -21.34
C PRO A 7 -19.34 29.74 -19.84
N VAL A 8 -19.48 28.52 -19.32
CA VAL A 8 -19.34 28.22 -17.88
C VAL A 8 -17.91 28.49 -17.41
N PHE A 9 -16.90 28.02 -18.12
CA PHE A 9 -15.50 28.27 -17.75
C PHE A 9 -15.17 29.78 -17.83
N LYS A 10 -15.60 30.47 -18.86
CA LYS A 10 -15.44 31.93 -18.96
C LYS A 10 -16.14 32.66 -17.81
N ALA A 11 -17.31 32.21 -17.41
CA ALA A 11 -18.04 32.82 -16.30
C ALA A 11 -17.28 32.56 -14.97
N LEU A 12 -16.77 31.36 -14.74
CA LEU A 12 -16.03 30.99 -13.52
C LEU A 12 -14.62 31.56 -13.46
N ALA A 13 -14.03 32.06 -14.53
CA ALA A 13 -12.68 32.62 -14.54
C ALA A 13 -12.52 33.89 -13.71
N ASP A 14 -13.60 34.64 -13.48
CA ASP A 14 -13.58 35.91 -12.76
C ASP A 14 -13.88 35.74 -11.26
N PRO A 15 -13.05 36.28 -10.35
CA PRO A 15 -13.22 36.10 -8.91
C PRO A 15 -14.50 36.71 -8.36
N THR A 16 -14.96 37.87 -8.93
CA THR A 16 -16.19 38.52 -8.49
C THR A 16 -17.42 37.69 -8.85
N ARG A 17 -17.40 37.03 -10.02
CA ARG A 17 -18.49 36.13 -10.41
C ARG A 17 -18.56 34.90 -9.54
N ARG A 18 -17.41 34.32 -9.15
CA ARG A 18 -17.38 33.22 -8.17
C ARG A 18 -17.93 33.65 -6.82
N ALA A 19 -17.53 34.83 -6.32
CA ALA A 19 -18.05 35.37 -5.07
C ALA A 19 -19.56 35.63 -5.10
N LEU A 20 -20.11 36.06 -6.26
CA LEU A 20 -21.55 36.19 -6.44
C LEU A 20 -22.30 34.86 -6.40
N LEU A 21 -21.72 33.81 -6.98
CA LEU A 21 -22.28 32.47 -6.87
C LEU A 21 -22.23 31.95 -5.44
N ASP A 22 -21.16 32.21 -4.70
CA ASP A 22 -21.03 31.85 -3.27
C ASP A 22 -22.08 32.58 -2.41
N GLU A 23 -22.37 33.85 -2.70
CA GLU A 23 -23.44 34.58 -2.02
C GLU A 23 -24.83 34.02 -2.32
N LEU A 24 -25.08 33.60 -3.56
CA LEU A 24 -26.33 32.94 -3.93
C LEU A 24 -26.45 31.54 -3.35
N PHE A 25 -25.30 30.81 -3.18
CA PHE A 25 -25.28 29.53 -2.51
C PHE A 25 -25.62 29.64 -1.01
N ARG A 26 -25.16 30.73 -0.34
CA ARG A 26 -25.49 30.98 1.08
C ARG A 26 -26.93 31.35 1.27
N GLN A 27 -27.46 32.18 0.37
CA GLN A 27 -28.84 32.64 0.39
C GLN A 27 -29.35 32.84 -1.04
N ASP A 28 -30.24 32.00 -1.47
CA ASP A 28 -30.83 32.00 -2.79
C ASP A 28 -31.96 33.04 -2.89
N GLY A 29 -32.35 33.42 -4.10
CA GLY A 29 -33.47 34.34 -4.31
C GLY A 29 -33.19 35.78 -3.90
N GLN A 30 -31.99 36.31 -4.18
CA GLN A 30 -31.59 37.66 -3.80
C GLN A 30 -31.85 38.70 -4.92
N MET A 31 -32.23 39.92 -4.51
CA MET A 31 -32.31 41.08 -5.41
C MET A 31 -30.91 41.64 -5.72
N LEU A 32 -30.75 42.24 -6.90
CA LEU A 32 -29.53 42.95 -7.31
C LEU A 32 -29.05 43.96 -6.25
N GLY A 33 -29.97 44.67 -5.58
CA GLY A 33 -29.59 45.63 -4.54
C GLY A 33 -28.94 45.01 -3.31
N ALA A 34 -29.45 43.85 -2.87
CA ALA A 34 -28.90 43.10 -1.74
C ALA A 34 -27.52 42.55 -2.08
N LEU A 35 -27.35 41.97 -3.27
CA LEU A 35 -26.07 41.49 -3.76
C LEU A 35 -25.06 42.63 -3.90
N ALA A 36 -25.44 43.76 -4.50
CA ALA A 36 -24.55 44.90 -4.70
C ALA A 36 -24.04 45.49 -3.37
N GLY A 37 -24.82 45.44 -2.30
CA GLY A 37 -24.39 45.92 -0.98
C GLY A 37 -23.27 45.11 -0.32
N ARG A 38 -22.95 43.91 -0.84
CA ARG A 38 -21.92 43.04 -0.31
C ARG A 38 -20.57 43.11 -1.04
N PHE A 39 -20.48 43.91 -2.12
CA PHE A 39 -19.29 44.04 -2.95
C PHE A 39 -18.83 45.50 -3.03
N ALA A 40 -17.53 45.70 -3.01
CA ALA A 40 -16.90 46.99 -3.18
C ALA A 40 -16.93 47.46 -4.65
N MET A 41 -18.14 47.45 -5.26
CA MET A 41 -18.37 47.90 -6.65
C MET A 41 -19.74 48.49 -6.86
N THR A 42 -19.90 49.17 -7.98
CA THR A 42 -21.16 49.82 -8.30
C THR A 42 -22.25 48.79 -8.60
N ARG A 43 -23.52 49.14 -8.34
CA ARG A 43 -24.70 48.32 -8.68
C ARG A 43 -24.71 47.90 -10.16
N VAL A 44 -24.24 48.82 -11.06
CA VAL A 44 -24.12 48.55 -12.49
C VAL A 44 -23.06 47.49 -12.77
N GLY A 45 -21.93 47.53 -12.04
CA GLY A 45 -20.89 46.53 -12.14
C GLY A 45 -21.39 45.14 -11.75
N VAL A 46 -22.07 45.03 -10.59
CA VAL A 46 -22.69 43.77 -10.16
C VAL A 46 -23.71 43.23 -11.15
N ALA A 47 -24.55 44.14 -11.69
CA ALA A 47 -25.56 43.78 -12.73
C ALA A 47 -24.90 43.19 -13.98
N LYS A 48 -23.71 43.69 -14.40
CA LYS A 48 -22.98 43.18 -15.54
C LYS A 48 -22.45 41.76 -15.26
N HIS A 49 -21.90 41.52 -14.07
CA HIS A 49 -21.44 40.19 -13.67
C HIS A 49 -22.57 39.16 -13.56
N LEU A 50 -23.73 39.57 -12.97
CA LEU A 50 -24.91 38.71 -12.90
C LEU A 50 -25.45 38.36 -14.31
N ARG A 51 -25.43 39.29 -15.25
CA ARG A 51 -25.85 39.02 -16.63
C ARG A 51 -24.97 37.98 -17.30
N LEU A 52 -23.64 38.06 -17.12
CA LEU A 52 -22.69 37.02 -17.63
C LEU A 52 -22.92 35.64 -16.99
N LEU A 53 -23.33 35.61 -15.73
CA LEU A 53 -23.69 34.35 -15.04
C LEU A 53 -25.05 33.83 -15.54
N GLU A 54 -26.03 34.71 -15.81
CA GLU A 54 -27.30 34.34 -16.44
C GLU A 54 -27.07 33.80 -17.86
N ASP A 55 -26.24 34.46 -18.69
CA ASP A 55 -25.91 34.05 -20.05
C ASP A 55 -25.18 32.67 -20.07
N ALA A 56 -24.39 32.37 -19.03
CA ALA A 56 -23.75 31.07 -18.84
C ALA A 56 -24.64 30.00 -18.21
N GLY A 57 -25.89 30.35 -17.87
CA GLY A 57 -26.85 29.45 -17.22
C GLY A 57 -26.55 29.13 -15.76
N LEU A 58 -25.57 29.80 -15.14
CA LEU A 58 -25.16 29.58 -13.73
C LEU A 58 -26.09 30.30 -12.73
N VAL A 59 -26.82 31.30 -13.19
CA VAL A 59 -27.83 32.02 -12.44
C VAL A 59 -29.12 32.06 -13.26
N THR A 60 -30.27 31.84 -12.61
CA THR A 60 -31.58 32.06 -13.17
C THR A 60 -32.24 33.26 -12.50
N ALA A 61 -33.04 33.99 -13.23
CA ALA A 61 -33.74 35.14 -12.67
C ALA A 61 -35.27 34.95 -12.79
N GLN A 62 -35.97 35.20 -11.70
CA GLN A 62 -37.43 35.15 -11.64
C GLN A 62 -38.00 36.52 -11.21
N ARG A 63 -39.09 36.96 -11.85
CA ARG A 63 -39.81 38.13 -11.41
C ARG A 63 -40.92 37.77 -10.43
N ARG A 64 -40.89 38.43 -9.27
CA ARG A 64 -41.93 38.32 -8.26
C ARG A 64 -42.50 39.73 -8.03
N GLY A 65 -43.60 40.03 -8.70
CA GLY A 65 -44.14 41.40 -8.72
C GLY A 65 -43.18 42.37 -9.42
N ARG A 66 -42.75 43.42 -8.68
CA ARG A 66 -41.79 44.44 -9.17
C ARG A 66 -40.32 44.04 -8.98
N GLU A 67 -40.06 42.93 -8.30
CA GLU A 67 -38.74 42.49 -7.94
C GLU A 67 -38.20 41.46 -8.92
N LYS A 68 -36.91 41.54 -9.26
CA LYS A 68 -36.15 40.51 -9.98
C LYS A 68 -35.25 39.83 -8.97
N LEU A 69 -35.52 38.54 -8.72
CA LEU A 69 -34.76 37.67 -7.80
C LEU A 69 -33.85 36.79 -8.61
N HIS A 70 -32.60 36.61 -8.12
CA HIS A 70 -31.58 35.78 -8.75
C HIS A 70 -31.37 34.52 -7.94
N TYR A 71 -31.31 33.37 -8.62
CA TYR A 71 -31.17 32.04 -8.03
C TYR A 71 -29.97 31.34 -8.63
N LEU A 72 -29.22 30.61 -7.79
CA LEU A 72 -28.12 29.74 -8.23
C LEU A 72 -28.69 28.57 -9.06
N ASN A 73 -28.10 28.34 -10.21
CA ASN A 73 -28.34 27.11 -10.96
C ASN A 73 -27.06 26.21 -10.95
N PRO A 74 -27.02 25.15 -10.13
CA PRO A 74 -25.83 24.29 -10.02
C PRO A 74 -25.67 23.31 -11.19
N VAL A 75 -26.68 23.15 -12.07
CA VAL A 75 -26.68 22.14 -13.13
C VAL A 75 -25.50 22.28 -14.09
N PRO A 76 -25.11 23.47 -14.60
CA PRO A 76 -23.96 23.59 -15.49
C PRO A 76 -22.63 23.21 -14.79
N ILE A 77 -22.48 23.51 -13.48
CA ILE A 77 -21.29 23.13 -12.69
C ILE A 77 -21.24 21.61 -12.56
N ARG A 78 -22.38 20.98 -12.26
CA ARG A 78 -22.47 19.51 -12.19
C ARG A 78 -22.13 18.87 -13.51
N GLN A 79 -22.58 19.40 -14.63
CA GLN A 79 -22.23 18.89 -15.97
C GLN A 79 -20.74 19.00 -16.28
N VAL A 80 -20.07 20.09 -15.84
CA VAL A 80 -18.62 20.24 -15.94
C VAL A 80 -17.93 19.18 -15.09
N HIS A 81 -18.36 19.00 -13.83
CA HIS A 81 -17.84 18.00 -12.93
C HIS A 81 -17.95 16.59 -13.53
N ASP A 82 -19.14 16.18 -13.97
CA ASP A 82 -19.39 14.83 -14.49
C ASP A 82 -18.60 14.55 -15.78
N ARG A 83 -18.32 15.60 -16.56
CA ARG A 83 -17.59 15.46 -17.81
C ARG A 83 -16.07 15.46 -17.66
N TRP A 84 -15.54 16.25 -16.73
CA TRP A 84 -14.10 16.51 -16.63
C TRP A 84 -13.49 16.05 -15.31
N VAL A 85 -14.14 16.32 -14.19
CA VAL A 85 -13.58 16.05 -12.86
C VAL A 85 -13.75 14.58 -12.48
N SER A 86 -14.94 14.01 -12.69
CA SER A 86 -15.22 12.62 -12.33
C SER A 86 -14.28 11.62 -13.02
N LYS A 87 -13.96 11.85 -14.29
CA LYS A 87 -13.04 10.97 -15.04
C LYS A 87 -11.64 10.89 -14.47
N TYR A 88 -11.18 11.98 -13.87
CA TYR A 88 -9.84 12.05 -13.27
C TYR A 88 -9.86 11.61 -11.80
N THR A 89 -10.96 11.92 -11.08
CA THR A 89 -11.09 11.55 -9.67
C THR A 89 -11.43 10.08 -9.46
N GLU A 90 -12.24 9.46 -10.32
CA GLU A 90 -12.56 8.02 -10.19
C GLU A 90 -11.33 7.14 -10.41
N ALA A 91 -10.51 7.41 -11.42
CA ALA A 91 -9.27 6.67 -11.67
C ALA A 91 -8.26 6.87 -10.52
N TRP A 92 -8.13 8.09 -9.98
CA TRP A 92 -7.26 8.38 -8.84
C TRP A 92 -7.81 7.82 -7.52
N ALA A 93 -9.12 7.93 -7.30
CA ALA A 93 -9.75 7.39 -6.11
C ALA A 93 -9.67 5.85 -6.08
N ALA A 94 -9.90 5.18 -7.21
CA ALA A 94 -9.72 3.74 -7.32
C ALA A 94 -8.26 3.35 -7.03
N GLY A 95 -7.28 4.02 -7.65
CA GLY A 95 -5.85 3.77 -7.40
C GLY A 95 -5.42 4.04 -5.95
N LEU A 96 -5.96 5.06 -5.29
CA LEU A 96 -5.70 5.35 -3.88
C LEU A 96 -6.39 4.36 -2.94
N VAL A 97 -7.59 3.91 -3.27
CA VAL A 97 -8.29 2.86 -2.50
C VAL A 97 -7.58 1.53 -2.64
N ASP A 98 -7.12 1.17 -3.85
CA ASP A 98 -6.34 -0.04 -4.08
C ASP A 98 -4.99 0.04 -3.36
N LEU A 99 -4.25 1.15 -3.47
CA LEU A 99 -2.99 1.38 -2.75
C LEU A 99 -3.19 1.34 -1.22
N LYS A 100 -4.25 1.96 -0.72
CA LYS A 100 -4.59 1.92 0.71
C LYS A 100 -4.92 0.50 1.15
N ARG A 101 -5.73 -0.23 0.39
CA ARG A 101 -6.06 -1.64 0.67
C ARG A 101 -4.80 -2.50 0.65
N ASP A 102 -3.91 -2.32 -0.32
CA ASP A 102 -2.65 -3.08 -0.42
C ASP A 102 -1.69 -2.75 0.73
N LEU A 103 -1.64 -1.50 1.19
CA LEU A 103 -0.86 -1.08 2.36
C LEU A 103 -1.48 -1.52 3.69
N GLU A 104 -2.82 -1.57 3.78
CA GLU A 104 -3.54 -2.03 4.97
C GLU A 104 -3.72 -3.56 5.01
N ALA A 105 -3.63 -4.23 3.87
CA ALA A 105 -3.84 -5.68 3.73
C ALA A 105 -2.55 -6.49 3.90
N SER A 106 -1.37 -5.88 3.91
CA SER A 106 -0.10 -6.61 4.06
C SER A 106 0.65 -6.17 5.31
N MET A 107 0.97 -7.13 6.15
CA MET A 107 1.86 -6.94 7.29
C MET A 107 3.28 -7.32 6.89
N GLU A 108 4.26 -6.57 7.41
CA GLU A 108 5.68 -6.83 7.25
C GLU A 108 6.33 -7.08 8.60
N LYS A 109 7.19 -8.07 8.69
CA LYS A 109 8.04 -8.37 9.84
C LYS A 109 9.49 -8.34 9.41
N VAL A 110 10.30 -7.52 10.06
CA VAL A 110 11.73 -7.37 9.78
C VAL A 110 12.52 -7.87 10.98
N PHE A 111 13.48 -8.75 10.71
CA PHE A 111 14.39 -9.31 11.69
C PHE A 111 15.82 -9.02 11.27
N GLU A 112 16.59 -8.35 12.11
CA GLU A 112 17.98 -8.00 11.85
C GLU A 112 18.90 -8.63 12.89
N ILE A 113 20.01 -9.22 12.44
CA ILE A 113 21.00 -9.80 13.30
C ILE A 113 22.41 -9.63 12.72
N TYR A 114 23.42 -9.45 13.60
CA TYR A 114 24.83 -9.42 13.23
C TYR A 114 25.49 -10.74 13.59
N ILE A 115 26.17 -11.35 12.61
CA ILE A 115 26.84 -12.66 12.75
C ILE A 115 28.29 -12.51 12.34
N ARG A 116 29.21 -12.97 13.17
CA ARG A 116 30.66 -13.00 12.86
C ARG A 116 30.96 -14.12 11.89
N THR A 117 30.88 -13.81 10.59
CA THR A 117 31.07 -14.75 9.47
C THR A 117 31.27 -13.95 8.17
N SER A 118 31.69 -14.63 7.09
CA SER A 118 31.68 -14.04 5.74
C SER A 118 30.32 -14.18 5.06
N ALA A 119 30.06 -13.35 4.05
CA ALA A 119 28.82 -13.40 3.27
C ALA A 119 28.64 -14.76 2.57
N GLU A 120 29.72 -15.31 2.01
CA GLU A 120 29.72 -16.61 1.32
C GLU A 120 29.36 -17.77 2.28
N ARG A 121 29.91 -17.74 3.50
CA ARG A 121 29.61 -18.75 4.51
C ARG A 121 28.18 -18.63 5.04
N LEU A 122 27.69 -17.40 5.18
CA LEU A 122 26.30 -17.16 5.55
C LEU A 122 25.34 -17.61 4.45
N TRP A 123 25.65 -17.29 3.19
CA TRP A 123 24.91 -17.78 2.03
C TRP A 123 24.86 -19.30 1.97
N GLN A 124 26.01 -19.94 2.14
CA GLN A 124 26.07 -21.40 2.19
C GLN A 124 25.19 -21.95 3.31
N ALA A 125 25.18 -21.33 4.49
CA ALA A 125 24.35 -21.79 5.59
C ALA A 125 22.84 -21.68 5.29
N ILE A 126 22.43 -20.71 4.48
CA ILE A 126 21.02 -20.54 4.09
C ILE A 126 20.61 -21.55 3.02
N THR A 127 21.54 -21.94 2.12
CA THR A 127 21.22 -22.74 0.92
C THR A 127 21.59 -24.20 1.03
N ASP A 128 22.50 -24.58 1.94
CA ASP A 128 22.94 -25.96 2.14
C ASP A 128 21.96 -26.71 3.07
N PRO A 129 21.33 -27.82 2.62
CA PRO A 129 20.35 -28.56 3.41
C PRO A 129 20.90 -29.14 4.70
N GLU A 130 22.17 -29.61 4.70
CA GLU A 130 22.79 -30.23 5.89
C GLU A 130 23.14 -29.17 6.94
N VAL A 131 23.64 -28.01 6.51
CA VAL A 131 23.90 -26.88 7.41
C VAL A 131 22.62 -26.33 7.96
N ARG A 132 21.60 -26.21 7.12
CA ARG A 132 20.28 -25.71 7.53
C ARG A 132 19.64 -26.59 8.59
N ALA A 133 19.70 -27.90 8.45
CA ALA A 133 19.20 -28.85 9.44
C ALA A 133 19.82 -28.66 10.84
N ARG A 134 21.10 -28.23 10.92
CA ARG A 134 21.81 -28.00 12.19
C ARG A 134 21.25 -26.82 12.98
N TYR A 135 20.89 -25.74 12.33
CA TYR A 135 20.41 -24.53 13.03
C TYR A 135 18.90 -24.33 12.97
N GLN A 136 18.23 -25.00 12.04
CA GLN A 136 16.77 -24.95 11.89
C GLN A 136 16.11 -26.25 12.39
N PHE A 137 16.70 -26.86 13.42
CA PHE A 137 16.09 -27.91 14.21
C PHE A 137 15.64 -29.15 13.40
N GLY A 138 16.42 -29.57 12.40
CA GLY A 138 16.11 -30.69 11.52
C GLY A 138 15.41 -30.33 10.22
N ALA A 139 15.11 -29.05 9.98
CA ALA A 139 14.51 -28.62 8.72
C ALA A 139 15.55 -28.54 7.60
N ARG A 140 15.26 -29.17 6.47
CA ARG A 140 16.11 -29.23 5.27
C ARG A 140 15.45 -28.47 4.13
N VAL A 141 16.25 -27.77 3.34
CA VAL A 141 15.80 -27.08 2.13
C VAL A 141 16.30 -27.80 0.89
N GLU A 142 15.42 -27.98 -0.09
CA GLU A 142 15.75 -28.54 -1.40
C GLU A 142 15.38 -27.52 -2.48
N SER A 143 16.31 -27.20 -3.38
CA SER A 143 16.11 -26.32 -4.51
C SER A 143 17.25 -26.41 -5.52
N ASP A 144 16.99 -26.05 -6.76
CA ASP A 144 17.98 -25.86 -7.82
C ASP A 144 18.71 -24.51 -7.73
N TRP A 145 18.28 -23.63 -6.85
CA TRP A 145 18.84 -22.30 -6.62
C TRP A 145 19.01 -21.45 -7.89
N THR A 146 18.01 -21.50 -8.77
CA THR A 146 17.92 -20.64 -9.94
C THR A 146 16.64 -19.78 -9.89
N PRO A 147 16.64 -18.54 -10.41
CA PRO A 147 15.42 -17.75 -10.45
C PRO A 147 14.29 -18.51 -11.16
N GLY A 148 13.10 -18.53 -10.57
CA GLY A 148 11.94 -19.26 -11.04
C GLY A 148 11.92 -20.75 -10.67
N SER A 149 12.96 -21.29 -10.02
CA SER A 149 12.93 -22.67 -9.53
C SER A 149 12.11 -22.81 -8.24
N SER A 150 11.45 -23.95 -8.09
CA SER A 150 10.78 -24.28 -6.83
C SER A 150 11.78 -24.57 -5.70
N TYR A 151 11.35 -24.35 -4.48
CA TYR A 151 12.02 -24.88 -3.29
C TYR A 151 11.00 -25.49 -2.35
N ARG A 152 11.46 -26.42 -1.53
CA ARG A 152 10.67 -26.97 -0.42
C ARG A 152 11.53 -27.11 0.82
N VAL A 153 10.87 -26.98 1.96
CA VAL A 153 11.47 -27.28 3.27
C VAL A 153 10.75 -28.48 3.86
N THR A 154 11.53 -29.48 4.23
CA THR A 154 11.06 -30.70 4.89
C THR A 154 11.69 -30.80 6.29
N HIS A 155 11.17 -31.66 7.14
CA HIS A 155 11.76 -31.94 8.45
C HIS A 155 12.16 -33.42 8.56
N ASP A 156 13.26 -33.69 9.26
CA ASP A 156 13.70 -35.06 9.50
C ASP A 156 12.59 -35.89 10.16
N GLY A 157 12.27 -37.05 9.53
CA GLY A 157 11.22 -37.94 10.00
C GLY A 157 9.81 -37.65 9.47
N THR A 158 9.59 -36.56 8.73
CA THR A 158 8.30 -36.24 8.14
C THR A 158 8.42 -36.10 6.62
N PRO A 159 7.73 -36.96 5.80
CA PRO A 159 7.85 -36.86 4.34
C PRO A 159 7.05 -35.67 3.74
N ALA A 160 6.14 -35.08 4.51
CA ALA A 160 5.37 -33.92 4.07
C ALA A 160 6.21 -32.64 4.13
N PRO A 161 6.11 -31.74 3.14
CA PRO A 161 6.78 -30.45 3.22
C PRO A 161 6.16 -29.60 4.33
N LEU A 162 7.00 -28.78 4.96
CA LEU A 162 6.58 -27.72 5.89
C LEU A 162 6.32 -26.41 5.13
N ILE A 163 7.14 -26.14 4.11
CA ILE A 163 7.09 -24.92 3.33
C ILE A 163 7.32 -25.28 1.87
N GLU A 164 6.56 -24.66 0.99
CA GLU A 164 6.75 -24.70 -0.46
C GLU A 164 6.79 -23.30 -1.02
N GLY A 165 7.54 -23.10 -2.11
CA GLY A 165 7.62 -21.81 -2.76
C GLY A 165 8.51 -21.81 -3.99
N GLU A 166 8.77 -20.61 -4.49
CA GLU A 166 9.56 -20.33 -5.68
C GLU A 166 10.66 -19.32 -5.33
N ASN A 167 11.84 -19.51 -5.90
CA ASN A 167 12.93 -18.54 -5.82
C ASN A 167 12.67 -17.41 -6.81
N LEU A 168 12.23 -16.26 -6.32
CA LEU A 168 11.87 -15.10 -7.15
C LEU A 168 13.12 -14.33 -7.61
N GLU A 169 14.12 -14.20 -6.71
CA GLU A 169 15.38 -13.52 -6.98
C GLU A 169 16.52 -14.25 -6.26
N ILE A 170 17.63 -14.43 -6.94
CA ILE A 170 18.85 -15.04 -6.38
C ILE A 170 20.06 -14.24 -6.84
N ASP A 171 20.71 -13.54 -5.91
CA ASP A 171 21.94 -12.77 -6.10
C ASP A 171 22.98 -13.15 -5.04
N PRO A 172 23.72 -14.25 -5.25
CA PRO A 172 24.71 -14.73 -4.27
C PRO A 172 25.92 -13.79 -4.16
N PRO A 173 26.45 -13.54 -2.97
CA PRO A 173 25.97 -14.01 -1.66
C PRO A 173 25.10 -12.97 -0.93
N HIS A 174 24.45 -12.04 -1.65
CA HIS A 174 23.90 -10.81 -1.08
C HIS A 174 22.40 -10.85 -0.87
N ARG A 175 21.66 -11.50 -1.78
CA ARG A 175 20.19 -11.41 -1.74
C ARG A 175 19.50 -12.67 -2.24
N LEU A 176 18.46 -13.09 -1.50
CA LEU A 176 17.55 -14.18 -1.86
C LEU A 176 16.12 -13.73 -1.59
N VAL A 177 15.25 -13.82 -2.59
CA VAL A 177 13.81 -13.52 -2.45
C VAL A 177 13.02 -14.77 -2.82
N GLN A 178 12.12 -15.18 -1.95
CA GLN A 178 11.33 -16.39 -2.11
C GLN A 178 9.85 -16.11 -1.84
N SER A 179 8.96 -16.70 -2.64
CA SER A 179 7.58 -16.85 -2.19
C SER A 179 7.54 -17.88 -1.07
N TYR A 180 6.64 -17.73 -0.11
CA TYR A 180 6.62 -18.55 1.09
C TYR A 180 5.20 -19.02 1.37
N HIS A 181 4.94 -20.30 1.16
CA HIS A 181 3.69 -20.95 1.48
C HIS A 181 3.93 -22.00 2.56
N ALA A 182 3.46 -21.73 3.76
CA ALA A 182 3.54 -22.65 4.88
C ALA A 182 2.43 -23.70 4.77
N VAL A 183 2.79 -24.99 4.92
CA VAL A 183 1.84 -26.11 4.73
C VAL A 183 1.89 -27.10 5.88
N TRP A 184 2.50 -26.76 7.01
CA TRP A 184 2.61 -27.65 8.17
C TRP A 184 1.31 -27.79 8.98
N ASP A 185 0.37 -26.87 8.80
CA ASP A 185 -0.94 -26.82 9.44
C ASP A 185 -1.99 -26.26 8.48
N GLU A 186 -3.23 -26.77 8.55
CA GLU A 186 -4.32 -26.34 7.64
C GLU A 186 -4.72 -24.88 7.83
N GLU A 187 -4.72 -24.37 9.08
CA GLU A 187 -5.08 -22.98 9.38
C GLU A 187 -4.01 -22.03 8.84
N VAL A 188 -2.73 -22.35 9.03
CA VAL A 188 -1.60 -21.58 8.52
C VAL A 188 -1.55 -21.64 6.98
N ALA A 189 -1.83 -22.78 6.37
CA ALA A 189 -1.88 -22.93 4.91
C ALA A 189 -3.01 -22.10 4.28
N ALA A 190 -4.11 -21.92 4.99
CA ALA A 190 -5.23 -21.08 4.53
C ALA A 190 -4.90 -19.58 4.42
N GLU A 191 -3.85 -19.11 5.08
CA GLU A 191 -3.38 -17.73 4.98
C GLU A 191 -2.73 -17.40 3.63
N GLY A 192 -2.41 -18.42 2.83
CA GLY A 192 -1.90 -18.27 1.47
C GLY A 192 -0.40 -18.09 1.39
N THR A 193 0.03 -17.40 0.33
CA THR A 193 1.45 -17.23 0.01
C THR A 193 1.92 -15.83 0.40
N SER A 194 2.94 -15.77 1.21
CA SER A 194 3.69 -14.56 1.59
C SER A 194 5.05 -14.51 0.88
N ARG A 195 5.91 -13.58 1.26
CA ARG A 195 7.24 -13.43 0.69
C ARG A 195 8.29 -13.29 1.78
N VAL A 196 9.42 -13.97 1.60
CA VAL A 196 10.59 -13.87 2.47
C VAL A 196 11.78 -13.37 1.67
N THR A 197 12.40 -12.29 2.15
CA THR A 197 13.62 -11.72 1.59
C THR A 197 14.76 -11.86 2.60
N TRP A 198 15.91 -12.37 2.15
CA TRP A 198 17.14 -12.45 2.89
C TRP A 198 18.14 -11.48 2.28
N GLU A 199 18.68 -10.57 3.08
CA GLU A 199 19.70 -9.61 2.64
C GLU A 199 20.93 -9.74 3.52
N ILE A 200 22.11 -9.92 2.89
CA ILE A 200 23.39 -10.11 3.54
C ILE A 200 24.31 -8.94 3.18
N GLU A 201 24.69 -8.18 4.18
CA GLU A 201 25.61 -7.05 4.03
C GLU A 201 26.87 -7.27 4.88
N PRO A 202 28.07 -7.30 4.27
CA PRO A 202 29.31 -7.34 5.01
C PRO A 202 29.52 -6.08 5.86
N VAL A 203 29.86 -6.24 7.15
CA VAL A 203 30.13 -5.15 8.09
C VAL A 203 31.37 -5.50 8.93
N GLY A 204 32.53 -5.03 8.53
CA GLY A 204 33.80 -5.34 9.21
C GLY A 204 34.16 -6.83 9.15
N ASP A 205 34.30 -7.49 10.31
CA ASP A 205 34.54 -8.93 10.45
C ASP A 205 33.25 -9.77 10.58
N SER A 206 32.12 -9.16 10.31
CA SER A 206 30.79 -9.71 10.49
C SER A 206 29.92 -9.46 9.26
N CYS A 207 28.75 -10.08 9.22
CA CYS A 207 27.65 -9.73 8.29
C CYS A 207 26.42 -9.27 9.07
N ARG A 208 25.76 -8.26 8.56
CA ARG A 208 24.37 -7.97 8.89
C ARG A 208 23.49 -8.84 8.02
N LEU A 209 22.62 -9.62 8.64
CA LEU A 209 21.57 -10.38 7.99
C LEU A 209 20.24 -9.73 8.32
N THR A 210 19.52 -9.33 7.29
CA THR A 210 18.12 -8.85 7.41
C THR A 210 17.21 -9.89 6.77
N VAL A 211 16.21 -10.35 7.50
CA VAL A 211 15.14 -11.20 7.01
C VAL A 211 13.84 -10.38 7.05
N THR A 212 13.29 -10.12 5.89
CA THR A 212 11.98 -9.46 5.75
C THR A 212 10.94 -10.49 5.33
N HIS A 213 9.90 -10.67 6.14
CA HIS A 213 8.74 -11.49 5.83
C HIS A 213 7.56 -10.55 5.60
N ASP A 214 7.19 -10.34 4.35
CA ASP A 214 6.15 -9.42 3.93
C ASP A 214 5.03 -10.10 3.12
N GLN A 215 4.07 -9.32 2.65
CA GLN A 215 2.84 -9.83 2.03
C GLN A 215 2.04 -10.77 2.95
N LEU A 216 2.23 -10.62 4.26
CA LEU A 216 1.44 -11.30 5.27
C LEU A 216 0.04 -10.66 5.35
N PRO A 217 -1.04 -11.43 5.55
CA PRO A 217 -2.35 -10.87 5.91
C PRO A 217 -2.23 -9.94 7.13
N ALA A 218 -3.10 -8.94 7.22
CA ALA A 218 -3.06 -7.96 8.32
C ALA A 218 -3.30 -8.60 9.71
N ASP A 219 -3.98 -9.75 9.73
CA ASP A 219 -4.31 -10.57 10.89
C ASP A 219 -3.59 -11.93 10.87
N ALA A 220 -2.45 -12.03 10.17
CA ALA A 220 -1.68 -13.26 10.04
C ALA A 220 -1.35 -13.90 11.39
N ASP A 221 -1.49 -15.22 11.47
CA ASP A 221 -1.16 -15.99 12.65
C ASP A 221 0.32 -15.83 13.02
N GLU A 222 0.60 -15.61 14.30
CA GLU A 222 1.97 -15.48 14.80
C GLU A 222 2.83 -16.71 14.52
N HIS A 223 2.25 -17.90 14.41
CA HIS A 223 2.97 -19.13 14.06
C HIS A 223 3.63 -19.04 12.70
N LEU A 224 3.11 -18.22 11.77
CA LEU A 224 3.67 -18.05 10.43
C LEU A 224 5.04 -17.33 10.43
N TYR A 225 5.27 -16.40 11.37
CA TYR A 225 6.49 -15.58 11.42
C TYR A 225 7.21 -15.60 12.77
N GLY A 226 6.57 -16.08 13.83
CA GLY A 226 7.11 -16.06 15.21
C GLY A 226 8.35 -16.95 15.42
N GLY A 227 8.61 -17.89 14.52
CA GLY A 227 9.79 -18.76 14.57
C GLY A 227 11.13 -18.09 14.18
N TRP A 228 11.11 -16.96 13.49
CA TRP A 228 12.31 -16.29 12.98
C TRP A 228 13.36 -15.96 14.05
N PRO A 229 13.03 -15.40 15.23
CA PRO A 229 14.02 -15.11 16.25
C PRO A 229 14.79 -16.34 16.71
N MET A 230 14.13 -17.50 16.81
CA MET A 230 14.76 -18.76 17.21
C MET A 230 15.66 -19.31 16.10
N ILE A 231 15.18 -19.30 14.86
CA ILE A 231 15.94 -19.73 13.66
C ILE A 231 17.22 -18.89 13.52
N LEU A 232 17.11 -17.58 13.61
CA LEU A 232 18.25 -16.66 13.49
C LEU A 232 19.25 -16.81 14.66
N SER A 233 18.76 -17.08 15.85
CA SER A 233 19.62 -17.39 17.01
C SER A 233 20.37 -18.69 16.82
N GLY A 234 19.72 -19.73 16.29
CA GLY A 234 20.34 -20.99 15.91
C GLY A 234 21.42 -20.80 14.84
N LEU A 235 21.11 -20.07 13.76
CA LEU A 235 22.05 -19.74 12.69
C LEU A 235 23.29 -19.00 13.21
N LYS A 236 23.11 -17.99 14.04
CA LYS A 236 24.21 -17.25 14.67
C LYS A 236 25.07 -18.17 15.53
N THR A 237 24.43 -18.94 16.39
CA THR A 237 25.15 -19.86 17.30
C THR A 237 25.99 -20.89 16.50
N TRP A 238 25.40 -21.49 15.47
CA TRP A 238 26.09 -22.43 14.60
C TRP A 238 27.28 -21.80 13.87
N LEU A 239 27.10 -20.65 13.24
CA LEU A 239 28.14 -19.99 12.46
C LEU A 239 29.30 -19.48 13.31
N GLU A 240 29.04 -19.02 14.53
CA GLU A 240 30.07 -18.46 15.43
C GLU A 240 30.77 -19.51 16.28
N THR A 241 30.07 -20.61 16.63
CA THR A 241 30.61 -21.59 17.58
C THR A 241 30.76 -23.00 17.03
N GLY A 242 30.07 -23.32 15.92
CA GLY A 242 29.98 -24.71 15.39
C GLY A 242 29.09 -25.61 16.24
N GLN A 243 28.33 -25.06 17.19
CA GLN A 243 27.45 -25.84 18.07
C GLN A 243 25.98 -25.52 17.75
N GLU A 244 25.09 -26.47 17.95
CA GLU A 244 23.65 -26.27 17.82
C GLU A 244 23.09 -25.51 19.02
N LEU A 245 22.07 -24.73 18.80
CA LEU A 245 21.35 -24.01 19.87
C LEU A 245 20.47 -25.01 20.63
N THR A 246 20.72 -25.21 21.91
CA THR A 246 20.05 -26.21 22.77
C THR A 246 19.29 -25.53 23.92
N THR A 247 18.54 -24.47 23.66
CA THR A 247 17.64 -23.86 24.65
C THR A 247 16.35 -24.67 24.77
N PRO A 248 15.61 -24.59 25.88
CA PRO A 248 14.30 -25.24 25.99
C PRO A 248 13.34 -24.84 24.83
N GLY A 249 13.39 -23.59 24.36
CA GLY A 249 12.61 -23.14 23.20
C GLY A 249 13.05 -23.80 21.90
N SER A 250 14.37 -23.93 21.64
CA SER A 250 14.89 -24.58 20.42
C SER A 250 14.58 -26.07 20.39
N LEU A 251 14.64 -26.74 21.53
CA LEU A 251 14.29 -28.15 21.64
C LEU A 251 12.83 -28.45 21.39
N ALA A 252 11.93 -27.50 21.67
CA ALA A 252 10.51 -27.62 21.35
C ALA A 252 10.24 -27.62 19.83
N TYR A 253 11.05 -26.93 19.03
CA TYR A 253 10.95 -26.95 17.56
C TYR A 253 11.46 -28.25 16.95
N GLY A 254 12.45 -28.90 17.57
CA GLY A 254 13.00 -30.20 17.12
C GLY A 254 12.22 -31.41 17.61
N GLY A 255 11.31 -31.24 18.55
CA GLY A 255 10.59 -32.31 19.23
C GLY A 255 9.11 -32.43 18.89
N ALA A 256 8.63 -31.80 17.85
CA ALA A 256 7.28 -32.02 17.33
C ALA A 256 7.25 -33.33 16.52
N ALA A 257 7.20 -34.46 17.23
CA ALA A 257 6.88 -35.79 16.73
C ALA A 257 5.56 -36.23 17.36
#